data_df97c4d1a1bfdbb3c2135403439e12fb
#
_entry.id   df97c4d1a1bfdbb3c2135403439e12fb
#
_cell.length_a   1.000
_cell.length_b   1.000
_cell.length_c   1.000
_cell.angle_alpha   90.00
_cell.angle_beta   90.00
_cell.angle_gamma   90.00
#
_symmetry.space_group_name_H-M   'P 1'
#
loop_
_entity.id
_entity.type
_entity.pdbx_description
1 polymer ?
#
loop_
_entity_poly.entity_id
_entity_poly.type
_entity_poly.pdbx_seq_one_letter_code
_entity_poly.pdbx_strand_id
1 'polypeptide(L)'
;MKKFIKILAVVMAIAMMTTVFASCGSKESDEAETLTMATNANFPPYEYKDGDDFKGIDIEIAEKIAEKLGKKLEIADVEFGSIVGGVQSGKYDMGIAGMTITDERKQSVNFSDTYATGIQSVIVKEDSSVKSVDDITAMVKDGGKIGVQQDTTGDIYASDTEENGGYGDDNVIRYKNGADAVQALVTDKVGCVIIDNEPAKSFVAANEGLKILDTEFAVEDYAIAIAKDNDTLLKDINNALSELKADGTIDEIVKKYIPA
;
A
#
# COMPACT_ATOMS: atom_id res chain seq x y z
N MET A 1 11.86 62.23 50.95
CA MET A 1 12.00 61.66 49.60
C MET A 1 12.28 60.12 49.59
N LYS A 2 13.18 59.59 50.40
CA LYS A 2 13.48 58.12 50.35
C LYS A 2 12.37 57.18 50.84
N LYS A 3 11.41 57.62 51.66
CA LYS A 3 10.25 56.81 52.11
C LYS A 3 9.12 56.74 51.08
N PHE A 4 8.91 57.76 50.26
CA PHE A 4 7.89 57.78 49.23
C PHE A 4 8.24 56.84 48.02
N ILE A 5 9.53 56.76 47.70
CA ILE A 5 10.03 55.89 46.61
C ILE A 5 9.85 54.38 46.95
N LYS A 6 9.96 54.00 48.27
CA LYS A 6 9.76 52.60 48.71
C LYS A 6 8.26 52.15 48.62
N ILE A 7 7.34 53.08 48.88
CA ILE A 7 5.89 52.82 48.84
C ILE A 7 5.43 52.70 47.39
N LEU A 8 5.97 53.50 46.45
CA LEU A 8 5.65 53.43 45.03
C LEU A 8 6.16 52.13 44.39
N ALA A 9 7.33 51.61 44.82
CA ALA A 9 7.89 50.35 44.34
C ALA A 9 7.06 49.12 44.80
N VAL A 10 6.46 49.13 45.98
CA VAL A 10 5.62 48.07 46.52
C VAL A 10 4.25 48.03 45.82
N VAL A 11 3.67 49.21 45.49
CA VAL A 11 2.38 49.29 44.76
C VAL A 11 2.54 48.85 43.30
N MET A 12 3.67 49.11 42.64
CA MET A 12 3.93 48.58 41.31
C MET A 12 4.18 47.07 41.30
N ALA A 13 4.79 46.49 42.34
CA ALA A 13 4.99 45.04 42.45
C ALA A 13 3.67 44.26 42.65
N ILE A 14 2.69 44.86 43.33
CA ILE A 14 1.36 44.25 43.54
C ILE A 14 0.47 44.40 42.30
N ALA A 15 0.64 45.44 41.49
CA ALA A 15 -0.09 45.61 40.25
C ALA A 15 0.39 44.68 39.13
N MET A 16 1.61 44.11 39.22
CA MET A 16 2.13 43.12 38.25
C MET A 16 1.78 41.66 38.60
N MET A 17 1.21 41.38 39.76
CA MET A 17 0.80 40.00 40.15
C MET A 17 -0.65 39.67 39.87
N THR A 18 -1.44 40.58 39.32
CA THR A 18 -2.87 40.33 39.03
C THR A 18 -3.21 40.16 37.55
N THR A 19 -2.22 40.09 36.66
CA THR A 19 -2.46 39.89 35.22
C THR A 19 -2.01 38.53 34.65
N VAL A 20 -1.77 37.52 35.50
CA VAL A 20 -1.30 36.19 35.05
C VAL A 20 -2.41 35.12 35.15
N PHE A 21 -3.68 35.48 35.39
CA PHE A 21 -4.79 34.51 35.41
C PHE A 21 -5.90 34.84 34.37
N ALA A 22 -5.51 35.26 33.20
CA ALA A 22 -6.48 35.33 32.11
C ALA A 22 -5.77 35.15 30.76
N SER A 23 -5.41 33.97 30.40
CA SER A 23 -5.37 33.44 29.03
C SER A 23 -4.62 32.11 29.01
N CYS A 24 -5.27 31.05 29.39
CA CYS A 24 -5.07 29.72 28.83
C CYS A 24 -6.43 29.17 28.47
N GLY A 25 -7.09 29.85 27.56
CA GLY A 25 -7.96 29.21 26.63
C GLY A 25 -7.05 28.76 25.50
N SER A 26 -6.40 27.60 25.62
CA SER A 26 -5.96 26.88 24.46
C SER A 26 -7.22 26.66 23.63
N LYS A 27 -7.37 27.41 22.54
CA LYS A 27 -8.11 26.86 21.41
C LYS A 27 -7.37 25.57 21.05
N GLU A 28 -7.84 24.43 21.56
CA GLU A 28 -7.65 23.20 20.82
C GLU A 28 -8.09 23.53 19.41
N SER A 29 -7.15 23.53 18.49
CA SER A 29 -7.47 23.50 17.09
C SER A 29 -8.18 22.17 16.91
N ASP A 30 -9.48 22.18 16.59
CA ASP A 30 -10.26 21.03 16.09
C ASP A 30 -9.72 20.60 14.72
N GLU A 31 -8.40 20.53 14.53
CA GLU A 31 -7.80 19.87 13.38
C GLU A 31 -7.77 18.37 13.71
N ALA A 32 -8.55 17.61 12.96
CA ALA A 32 -8.54 16.16 13.07
C ALA A 32 -7.09 15.66 12.95
N GLU A 33 -6.71 14.73 13.84
CA GLU A 33 -5.40 14.08 13.75
C GLU A 33 -5.22 13.43 12.38
N THR A 34 -4.01 13.46 11.86
CA THR A 34 -3.69 12.87 10.56
C THR A 34 -3.43 11.37 10.70
N LEU A 35 -3.93 10.58 9.73
CA LEU A 35 -3.58 9.19 9.49
C LEU A 35 -2.76 9.13 8.20
N THR A 36 -1.47 8.83 8.30
CA THR A 36 -0.58 8.77 7.14
C THR A 36 -0.56 7.37 6.54
N MET A 37 -0.82 7.26 5.24
CA MET A 37 -0.85 6.03 4.47
C MET A 37 0.28 6.01 3.45
N ALA A 38 1.09 4.94 3.43
CA ALA A 38 1.99 4.65 2.32
C ALA A 38 1.33 3.68 1.34
N THR A 39 1.45 3.97 0.04
CA THR A 39 0.95 3.13 -1.06
C THR A 39 1.88 3.21 -2.25
N ASN A 40 1.67 2.37 -3.29
CA ASN A 40 2.33 2.50 -4.58
C ASN A 40 1.28 2.65 -5.69
N ALA A 41 0.90 3.88 -5.98
CA ALA A 41 -0.25 4.22 -6.83
C ALA A 41 -0.04 3.98 -8.32
N ASN A 42 0.38 2.77 -8.67
CA ASN A 42 0.57 2.24 -10.02
C ASN A 42 -0.01 0.83 -10.19
N PHE A 43 -1.00 0.46 -9.38
CA PHE A 43 -1.53 -0.89 -9.27
C PHE A 43 -3.07 -0.94 -9.40
N PRO A 44 -3.64 -0.50 -10.55
CA PRO A 44 -5.09 -0.54 -10.75
C PRO A 44 -5.61 -1.97 -10.71
N PRO A 45 -6.81 -2.22 -10.14
CA PRO A 45 -7.78 -1.27 -9.63
C PRO A 45 -7.63 -0.96 -8.12
N TYR A 46 -6.57 -1.43 -7.46
CA TYR A 46 -6.39 -1.27 -6.00
C TYR A 46 -5.96 0.15 -5.64
N GLU A 47 -4.86 0.64 -6.23
CA GLU A 47 -4.36 2.00 -6.01
C GLU A 47 -3.70 2.56 -7.28
N TYR A 48 -4.17 3.70 -7.72
CA TYR A 48 -3.64 4.36 -8.92
C TYR A 48 -3.93 5.86 -8.90
N LYS A 49 -3.23 6.59 -9.77
CA LYS A 49 -3.49 8.01 -10.01
C LYS A 49 -4.40 8.21 -11.22
N ASP A 50 -5.37 9.12 -11.07
CA ASP A 50 -6.18 9.67 -12.15
C ASP A 50 -6.02 11.20 -12.13
N GLY A 51 -5.10 11.70 -12.94
CA GLY A 51 -4.58 13.06 -12.82
C GLY A 51 -3.80 13.25 -11.53
N ASP A 52 -4.24 14.21 -10.71
CA ASP A 52 -3.63 14.48 -9.40
C ASP A 52 -4.30 13.70 -8.25
N ASP A 53 -5.42 13.01 -8.52
CA ASP A 53 -6.19 12.31 -7.51
C ASP A 53 -5.74 10.85 -7.36
N PHE A 54 -5.76 10.36 -6.14
CA PHE A 54 -5.62 8.94 -5.84
C PHE A 54 -6.98 8.25 -5.94
N LYS A 55 -7.00 7.06 -6.54
CA LYS A 55 -8.21 6.24 -6.72
C LYS A 55 -7.90 4.78 -6.53
N GLY A 56 -8.96 3.99 -6.29
CA GLY A 56 -8.88 2.54 -6.20
C GLY A 56 -9.48 1.99 -4.92
N ILE A 57 -9.52 0.67 -4.84
CA ILE A 57 -10.10 -0.08 -3.72
C ILE A 57 -9.40 0.28 -2.40
N ASP A 58 -8.08 0.25 -2.40
CA ASP A 58 -7.25 0.51 -1.21
C ASP A 58 -7.39 1.95 -0.73
N ILE A 59 -7.49 2.89 -1.68
CA ILE A 59 -7.69 4.30 -1.38
C ILE A 59 -9.04 4.52 -0.69
N GLU A 60 -10.13 3.99 -1.26
CA GLU A 60 -11.47 4.16 -0.68
C GLU A 60 -11.64 3.44 0.65
N ILE A 61 -11.02 2.25 0.83
CA ILE A 61 -10.99 1.56 2.13
C ILE A 61 -10.25 2.41 3.16
N ALA A 62 -9.08 2.98 2.80
CA ALA A 62 -8.31 3.84 3.70
C ALA A 62 -9.07 5.12 4.09
N GLU A 63 -9.79 5.75 3.13
CA GLU A 63 -10.65 6.90 3.39
C GLU A 63 -11.77 6.56 4.38
N LYS A 64 -12.42 5.39 4.21
CA LYS A 64 -13.46 4.92 5.12
C LYS A 64 -12.95 4.58 6.51
N ILE A 65 -11.74 4.00 6.60
CA ILE A 65 -11.06 3.78 7.90
C ILE A 65 -10.77 5.12 8.57
N ALA A 66 -10.16 6.08 7.87
CA ALA A 66 -9.86 7.40 8.42
C ALA A 66 -11.12 8.13 8.90
N GLU A 67 -12.23 8.07 8.12
CA GLU A 67 -13.52 8.61 8.51
C GLU A 67 -14.04 8.00 9.83
N LYS A 68 -14.00 6.65 9.97
CA LYS A 68 -14.41 5.96 11.20
C LYS A 68 -13.53 6.30 12.41
N LEU A 69 -12.24 6.56 12.19
CA LEU A 69 -11.30 6.96 13.23
C LEU A 69 -11.35 8.47 13.56
N GLY A 70 -12.15 9.25 12.83
CA GLY A 70 -12.21 10.72 12.97
C GLY A 70 -10.90 11.41 12.60
N LYS A 71 -10.10 10.83 11.69
CA LYS A 71 -8.79 11.31 11.26
C LYS A 71 -8.83 11.83 9.82
N LYS A 72 -7.90 12.72 9.49
CA LYS A 72 -7.65 13.13 8.12
C LYS A 72 -6.67 12.15 7.47
N LEU A 73 -7.03 11.57 6.31
CA LEU A 73 -6.10 10.74 5.55
C LEU A 73 -5.08 11.60 4.79
N GLU A 74 -3.81 11.25 4.91
CA GLU A 74 -2.73 11.73 4.03
C GLU A 74 -2.06 10.56 3.34
N ILE A 75 -1.99 10.63 1.99
CA ILE A 75 -1.48 9.53 1.16
C ILE A 75 -0.08 9.88 0.66
N ALA A 76 0.87 8.97 0.90
CA ALA A 76 2.23 9.03 0.38
C ALA A 76 2.42 7.95 -0.69
N ASP A 77 2.63 8.37 -1.95
CA ASP A 77 2.97 7.49 -3.06
C ASP A 77 4.47 7.22 -3.06
N VAL A 78 4.85 5.95 -2.86
CA VAL A 78 6.25 5.53 -2.71
C VAL A 78 6.50 4.23 -3.49
N GLU A 79 7.76 3.84 -3.68
CA GLU A 79 8.09 2.53 -4.24
C GLU A 79 7.61 1.43 -3.28
N PHE A 80 7.04 0.34 -3.83
CA PHE A 80 6.41 -0.73 -3.06
C PHE A 80 7.32 -1.31 -1.97
N GLY A 81 8.58 -1.62 -2.30
CA GLY A 81 9.57 -2.12 -1.34
C GLY A 81 9.90 -1.18 -0.18
N SER A 82 9.53 0.12 -0.30
CA SER A 82 9.76 1.11 0.76
C SER A 82 8.63 1.16 1.80
N ILE A 83 7.45 0.57 1.52
CA ILE A 83 6.27 0.68 2.35
C ILE A 83 6.50 0.05 3.72
N VAL A 84 6.91 -1.23 3.75
CA VAL A 84 7.13 -1.98 5.02
C VAL A 84 8.15 -1.27 5.91
N GLY A 85 9.29 -0.85 5.36
CA GLY A 85 10.31 -0.11 6.11
C GLY A 85 9.83 1.26 6.61
N GLY A 86 9.01 1.94 5.81
CA GLY A 86 8.40 3.22 6.18
C GLY A 86 7.42 3.08 7.35
N VAL A 87 6.58 2.05 7.34
CA VAL A 87 5.66 1.73 8.44
C VAL A 87 6.41 1.26 9.67
N GLN A 88 7.39 0.37 9.52
CA GLN A 88 8.22 -0.12 10.62
C GLN A 88 8.94 1.01 11.38
N SER A 89 9.40 2.02 10.66
CA SER A 89 10.10 3.16 11.25
C SER A 89 9.19 4.24 11.81
N GLY A 90 7.86 4.10 11.70
CA GLY A 90 6.89 5.11 12.10
C GLY A 90 6.85 6.36 11.20
N LYS A 91 7.43 6.28 9.99
CA LYS A 91 7.32 7.34 8.99
C LYS A 91 5.89 7.45 8.44
N TYR A 92 5.20 6.34 8.36
CA TYR A 92 3.80 6.22 7.98
C TYR A 92 3.08 5.40 9.04
N ASP A 93 1.82 5.74 9.32
CA ASP A 93 1.00 5.03 10.30
C ASP A 93 0.57 3.66 9.77
N MET A 94 0.29 3.57 8.46
CA MET A 94 -0.12 2.33 7.82
C MET A 94 0.40 2.23 6.38
N GLY A 95 0.49 0.98 5.89
CA GLY A 95 0.73 0.65 4.48
C GLY A 95 -0.43 -0.14 3.91
N ILE A 96 -1.02 0.34 2.81
CA ILE A 96 -2.07 -0.37 2.07
C ILE A 96 -1.77 -0.25 0.58
N ALA A 97 -1.52 -1.40 -0.08
CA ALA A 97 -1.00 -1.44 -1.45
C ALA A 97 -1.16 -2.84 -2.09
N GLY A 98 -2.36 -3.44 -2.03
CA GLY A 98 -2.54 -4.83 -2.43
C GLY A 98 -1.54 -5.75 -1.75
N MET A 99 -1.21 -5.46 -0.48
CA MET A 99 -0.05 -6.06 0.17
C MET A 99 -0.38 -7.44 0.76
N THR A 100 0.23 -8.46 0.18
CA THR A 100 0.13 -9.85 0.65
C THR A 100 0.81 -10.01 2.01
N ILE A 101 0.15 -10.75 2.90
CA ILE A 101 0.71 -11.20 4.17
C ILE A 101 1.77 -12.26 3.89
N THR A 102 3.04 -11.98 4.23
CA THR A 102 4.12 -12.98 4.17
C THR A 102 4.82 -13.11 5.53
N ASP A 103 5.46 -14.27 5.78
CA ASP A 103 6.19 -14.47 7.02
C ASP A 103 7.41 -13.56 7.14
N GLU A 104 8.01 -13.17 6.01
CA GLU A 104 9.09 -12.19 5.99
C GLU A 104 8.58 -10.80 6.42
N ARG A 105 7.50 -10.31 5.80
CA ARG A 105 6.92 -9.00 6.14
C ARG A 105 6.43 -8.95 7.59
N LYS A 106 5.89 -10.06 8.11
CA LYS A 106 5.50 -10.20 9.53
C LYS A 106 6.67 -10.06 10.51
N GLN A 107 7.92 -10.20 10.08
CA GLN A 107 9.05 -9.92 10.96
C GLN A 107 9.20 -8.42 11.26
N SER A 108 8.78 -7.56 10.32
CA SER A 108 8.96 -6.11 10.39
C SER A 108 7.69 -5.36 10.81
N VAL A 109 6.50 -5.83 10.43
CA VAL A 109 5.21 -5.19 10.69
C VAL A 109 4.17 -6.18 11.20
N ASN A 110 3.10 -5.67 11.80
CA ASN A 110 1.86 -6.40 12.02
C ASN A 110 0.93 -6.18 10.81
N PHE A 111 -0.02 -7.07 10.62
CA PHE A 111 -1.04 -6.96 9.59
C PHE A 111 -2.43 -6.91 10.23
N SER A 112 -3.32 -6.16 9.60
CA SER A 112 -4.74 -6.16 9.92
C SER A 112 -5.39 -7.50 9.55
N ASP A 113 -6.68 -7.64 9.84
CA ASP A 113 -7.53 -8.63 9.19
C ASP A 113 -7.52 -8.39 7.67
N THR A 114 -7.59 -9.49 6.90
CA THR A 114 -7.63 -9.48 5.42
C THR A 114 -8.80 -8.66 4.92
N TYR A 115 -8.59 -7.76 3.95
CA TYR A 115 -9.68 -6.98 3.34
C TYR A 115 -10.01 -7.42 1.91
N ALA A 116 -9.09 -8.08 1.21
CA ALA A 116 -9.26 -8.63 -0.14
C ALA A 116 -8.40 -9.86 -0.32
N THR A 117 -8.64 -10.58 -1.43
CA THR A 117 -7.82 -11.73 -1.86
C THR A 117 -7.27 -11.45 -3.25
N GLY A 118 -5.97 -11.64 -3.43
CA GLY A 118 -5.27 -11.56 -4.70
C GLY A 118 -4.99 -12.94 -5.29
N ILE A 119 -4.75 -12.98 -6.59
CA ILE A 119 -4.32 -14.19 -7.32
C ILE A 119 -3.16 -13.78 -8.22
N GLN A 120 -2.00 -14.43 -8.09
CA GLN A 120 -0.89 -14.22 -9.01
C GLN A 120 -1.21 -14.83 -10.37
N SER A 121 -0.89 -14.11 -11.43
CA SER A 121 -1.17 -14.47 -12.82
C SER A 121 0.04 -14.18 -13.71
N VAL A 122 0.00 -14.70 -14.93
CA VAL A 122 1.04 -14.52 -15.93
C VAL A 122 0.51 -13.82 -17.15
N ILE A 123 1.11 -12.68 -17.52
CA ILE A 123 0.84 -11.98 -18.78
C ILE A 123 1.87 -12.42 -19.82
N VAL A 124 1.39 -12.74 -21.02
CA VAL A 124 2.22 -13.06 -22.19
C VAL A 124 1.70 -12.33 -23.43
N LYS A 125 2.48 -12.26 -24.49
CA LYS A 125 1.98 -11.86 -25.81
C LYS A 125 1.02 -12.93 -26.37
N GLU A 126 0.02 -12.55 -27.16
CA GLU A 126 -0.95 -13.47 -27.75
C GLU A 126 -0.28 -14.56 -28.61
N ASP A 127 0.78 -14.20 -29.34
CA ASP A 127 1.57 -15.09 -30.19
C ASP A 127 2.69 -15.84 -29.45
N SER A 128 2.88 -15.60 -28.12
CA SER A 128 3.89 -16.26 -27.31
C SER A 128 3.82 -17.80 -27.42
N SER A 129 4.99 -18.44 -27.38
CA SER A 129 5.10 -19.90 -27.22
C SER A 129 4.72 -20.39 -25.82
N VAL A 130 4.78 -19.51 -24.81
CA VAL A 130 4.33 -19.80 -23.45
C VAL A 130 2.81 -19.82 -23.41
N LYS A 131 2.21 -21.00 -23.20
CA LYS A 131 0.77 -21.22 -23.15
C LYS A 131 0.27 -21.61 -21.76
N SER A 132 1.17 -22.03 -20.88
CA SER A 132 0.91 -22.42 -19.49
C SER A 132 2.07 -22.00 -18.58
N VAL A 133 1.90 -22.10 -17.28
CA VAL A 133 2.98 -21.85 -16.28
C VAL A 133 4.14 -22.83 -16.48
N ASP A 134 3.85 -24.08 -16.87
CA ASP A 134 4.87 -25.11 -17.11
C ASP A 134 5.83 -24.72 -18.25
N ASP A 135 5.36 -23.97 -19.24
CA ASP A 135 6.19 -23.54 -20.37
C ASP A 135 7.21 -22.46 -20.00
N ILE A 136 7.04 -21.77 -18.86
CA ILE A 136 7.95 -20.71 -18.40
C ILE A 136 9.34 -21.29 -18.14
N THR A 137 9.43 -22.49 -17.57
CA THR A 137 10.73 -23.16 -17.38
C THR A 137 11.46 -23.42 -18.68
N ALA A 138 10.78 -23.80 -19.73
CA ALA A 138 11.39 -23.97 -21.07
C ALA A 138 11.83 -22.64 -21.66
N MET A 139 10.98 -21.61 -21.55
CA MET A 139 11.30 -20.24 -22.01
C MET A 139 12.57 -19.71 -21.33
N VAL A 140 12.70 -19.88 -20.02
CA VAL A 140 13.86 -19.45 -19.25
C VAL A 140 15.13 -20.21 -19.67
N LYS A 141 15.06 -21.52 -19.88
CA LYS A 141 16.18 -22.34 -20.36
C LYS A 141 16.66 -21.95 -21.75
N ASP A 142 15.78 -21.42 -22.57
CA ASP A 142 16.10 -20.86 -23.90
C ASP A 142 16.61 -19.39 -23.83
N GLY A 143 16.86 -18.87 -22.62
CA GLY A 143 17.42 -17.54 -22.37
C GLY A 143 16.36 -16.43 -22.25
N GLY A 144 15.08 -16.74 -22.25
CA GLY A 144 14.01 -15.79 -21.94
C GLY A 144 14.06 -15.31 -20.49
N LYS A 145 13.46 -14.16 -20.22
CA LYS A 145 13.41 -13.54 -18.88
C LYS A 145 11.99 -13.32 -18.44
N ILE A 146 11.81 -13.28 -17.13
CA ILE A 146 10.53 -12.98 -16.46
C ILE A 146 10.59 -11.54 -15.97
N GLY A 147 9.58 -10.73 -16.27
CA GLY A 147 9.40 -9.39 -15.72
C GLY A 147 8.55 -9.43 -14.46
N VAL A 148 8.96 -8.72 -13.42
CA VAL A 148 8.20 -8.59 -12.16
C VAL A 148 8.29 -7.16 -11.64
N GLN A 149 7.35 -6.76 -10.78
CA GLN A 149 7.54 -5.59 -9.94
C GLN A 149 8.40 -6.00 -8.74
N GLN A 150 9.43 -5.23 -8.45
CA GLN A 150 10.39 -5.49 -7.38
C GLN A 150 9.71 -5.57 -6.00
N ASP A 151 10.20 -6.50 -5.16
CA ASP A 151 9.78 -6.73 -3.77
C ASP A 151 8.31 -7.17 -3.59
N THR A 152 7.59 -7.50 -4.68
CA THR A 152 6.26 -8.12 -4.63
C THR A 152 6.35 -9.63 -4.44
N THR A 153 5.22 -10.28 -4.15
CA THR A 153 5.15 -11.75 -4.10
C THR A 153 5.40 -12.38 -5.46
N GLY A 154 5.00 -11.73 -6.56
CA GLY A 154 5.37 -12.16 -7.92
C GLY A 154 6.90 -12.21 -8.13
N ASP A 155 7.64 -11.24 -7.58
CA ASP A 155 9.10 -11.26 -7.57
C ASP A 155 9.64 -12.41 -6.71
N ILE A 156 9.13 -12.55 -5.48
CA ILE A 156 9.57 -13.61 -4.54
C ILE A 156 9.38 -14.99 -5.16
N TYR A 157 8.21 -15.27 -5.72
CA TYR A 157 7.92 -16.58 -6.34
C TYR A 157 8.75 -16.81 -7.60
N ALA A 158 8.89 -15.81 -8.45
CA ALA A 158 9.64 -15.96 -9.69
C ALA A 158 11.14 -16.17 -9.46
N SER A 159 11.73 -15.45 -8.48
CA SER A 159 13.17 -15.48 -8.19
C SER A 159 13.62 -16.61 -7.30
N ASP A 160 12.69 -17.35 -6.66
CA ASP A 160 13.04 -18.50 -5.83
C ASP A 160 13.69 -19.61 -6.67
N THR A 161 14.30 -20.55 -6.01
CA THR A 161 14.97 -21.70 -6.66
C THR A 161 13.99 -22.61 -7.37
N GLU A 162 14.45 -23.33 -8.38
CA GLU A 162 13.64 -24.36 -9.07
C GLU A 162 13.13 -25.44 -8.09
N GLU A 163 13.89 -25.76 -7.01
CA GLU A 163 13.51 -26.73 -5.98
C GLU A 163 12.26 -26.27 -5.20
N ASN A 164 12.10 -24.96 -5.06
CA ASN A 164 10.95 -24.32 -4.37
C ASN A 164 9.83 -23.95 -5.36
N GLY A 165 9.97 -24.25 -6.64
CA GLY A 165 8.98 -23.95 -7.68
C GLY A 165 9.19 -22.60 -8.36
N GLY A 166 10.28 -21.87 -8.05
CA GLY A 166 10.67 -20.64 -8.75
C GLY A 166 11.48 -20.91 -10.02
N TYR A 167 11.97 -19.85 -10.62
CA TYR A 167 12.72 -19.91 -11.89
C TYR A 167 14.19 -19.48 -11.74
N GLY A 168 14.60 -19.08 -10.55
CA GLY A 168 15.93 -18.59 -10.22
C GLY A 168 16.12 -17.09 -10.46
N ASP A 169 16.84 -16.45 -9.55
CA ASP A 169 17.05 -14.99 -9.50
C ASP A 169 17.64 -14.41 -10.80
N ASP A 170 18.59 -15.11 -11.41
CA ASP A 170 19.23 -14.68 -12.66
C ASP A 170 18.26 -14.60 -13.86
N ASN A 171 17.08 -15.19 -13.76
CA ASN A 171 16.07 -15.23 -14.81
C ASN A 171 14.99 -14.18 -14.66
N VAL A 172 15.05 -13.37 -13.61
CA VAL A 172 14.07 -12.35 -13.28
C VAL A 172 14.63 -10.95 -13.53
N ILE A 173 13.84 -10.10 -14.20
CA ILE A 173 14.15 -8.67 -14.37
C ILE A 173 13.12 -7.89 -13.54
N ARG A 174 13.62 -7.14 -12.55
CA ARG A 174 12.83 -6.35 -11.63
C ARG A 174 12.59 -4.95 -12.16
N TYR A 175 11.34 -4.50 -12.09
CA TYR A 175 10.92 -3.17 -12.47
C TYR A 175 10.33 -2.44 -11.25
N LYS A 176 10.31 -1.11 -11.28
CA LYS A 176 9.80 -0.29 -10.17
C LYS A 176 8.27 -0.43 -9.97
N ASN A 177 7.57 -0.70 -11.06
CA ASN A 177 6.11 -0.90 -11.07
C ASN A 177 5.71 -1.92 -12.14
N GLY A 178 4.45 -2.40 -12.05
CA GLY A 178 3.92 -3.38 -12.98
C GLY A 178 3.81 -2.87 -14.42
N ALA A 179 3.52 -1.59 -14.62
CA ALA A 179 3.42 -1.00 -15.96
C ALA A 179 4.76 -1.05 -16.71
N ASP A 180 5.88 -0.79 -16.03
CA ASP A 180 7.21 -0.88 -16.64
C ASP A 180 7.55 -2.34 -17.01
N ALA A 181 7.15 -3.32 -16.18
CA ALA A 181 7.32 -4.74 -16.50
C ALA A 181 6.50 -5.12 -17.75
N VAL A 182 5.25 -4.66 -17.85
CA VAL A 182 4.40 -4.90 -19.02
C VAL A 182 4.96 -4.20 -20.26
N GLN A 183 5.49 -2.99 -20.17
CA GLN A 183 6.16 -2.34 -21.31
C GLN A 183 7.43 -3.09 -21.75
N ALA A 184 8.13 -3.74 -20.83
CA ALA A 184 9.24 -4.62 -21.17
C ALA A 184 8.78 -5.87 -21.94
N LEU A 185 7.62 -6.44 -21.63
CA LEU A 185 6.99 -7.53 -22.38
C LEU A 185 6.57 -7.06 -23.78
N VAL A 186 5.92 -5.91 -23.89
CA VAL A 186 5.52 -5.33 -25.19
C VAL A 186 6.72 -5.15 -26.12
N THR A 187 7.87 -4.76 -25.55
CA THR A 187 9.13 -4.48 -26.29
C THR A 187 10.11 -5.65 -26.34
N ASP A 188 9.65 -6.88 -26.06
CA ASP A 188 10.43 -8.14 -26.15
C ASP A 188 11.69 -8.19 -25.25
N LYS A 189 11.72 -7.42 -24.16
CA LYS A 189 12.79 -7.49 -23.15
C LYS A 189 12.61 -8.63 -22.17
N VAL A 190 11.38 -9.07 -21.98
CA VAL A 190 10.98 -10.22 -21.17
C VAL A 190 9.98 -11.07 -21.95
N GLY A 191 9.89 -12.37 -21.64
CA GLY A 191 8.99 -13.31 -22.30
C GLY A 191 7.62 -13.43 -21.64
N CYS A 192 7.53 -13.09 -20.36
CA CYS A 192 6.28 -13.00 -19.61
C CYS A 192 6.43 -12.01 -18.45
N VAL A 193 5.28 -11.64 -17.82
CA VAL A 193 5.23 -10.85 -16.58
C VAL A 193 4.40 -11.62 -15.57
N ILE A 194 4.91 -11.74 -14.33
CA ILE A 194 4.16 -12.30 -13.19
C ILE A 194 3.69 -11.14 -12.35
N ILE A 195 2.37 -11.06 -12.14
CA ILE A 195 1.70 -9.99 -11.41
C ILE A 195 0.30 -10.44 -11.00
N ASP A 196 -0.32 -9.75 -10.04
CA ASP A 196 -1.69 -10.04 -9.60
C ASP A 196 -2.72 -9.89 -10.71
N ASN A 197 -3.76 -10.74 -10.66
CA ASN A 197 -4.73 -10.93 -11.74
C ASN A 197 -5.54 -9.67 -12.08
N GLU A 198 -6.00 -8.90 -11.09
CA GLU A 198 -6.79 -7.70 -11.37
C GLU A 198 -5.95 -6.59 -12.00
N PRO A 199 -4.74 -6.28 -11.52
CA PRO A 199 -3.79 -5.44 -12.26
C PRO A 199 -3.43 -5.99 -13.64
N ALA A 200 -3.23 -7.32 -13.77
CA ALA A 200 -2.98 -7.95 -15.07
C ALA A 200 -4.10 -7.66 -16.06
N LYS A 201 -5.38 -7.81 -15.65
CA LYS A 201 -6.55 -7.48 -16.50
C LYS A 201 -6.52 -6.01 -16.93
N SER A 202 -6.21 -5.09 -16.00
CA SER A 202 -6.12 -3.65 -16.29
C SER A 202 -5.01 -3.36 -17.32
N PHE A 203 -3.84 -3.98 -17.18
CA PHE A 203 -2.72 -3.79 -18.10
C PHE A 203 -2.99 -4.43 -19.47
N VAL A 204 -3.58 -5.62 -19.53
CA VAL A 204 -3.94 -6.27 -20.80
C VAL A 204 -5.00 -5.47 -21.53
N ALA A 205 -6.00 -4.92 -20.84
CA ALA A 205 -7.01 -4.06 -21.45
C ALA A 205 -6.42 -2.76 -22.04
N ALA A 206 -5.31 -2.27 -21.48
CA ALA A 206 -4.62 -1.07 -21.95
C ALA A 206 -3.55 -1.30 -23.02
N ASN A 207 -3.19 -2.58 -23.31
CA ASN A 207 -2.11 -2.94 -24.23
C ASN A 207 -2.58 -4.06 -25.18
N GLU A 208 -2.84 -3.73 -26.44
CA GLU A 208 -3.22 -4.71 -27.46
C GLU A 208 -2.13 -5.80 -27.65
N GLY A 209 -2.54 -7.00 -27.99
CA GLY A 209 -1.64 -8.13 -28.27
C GLY A 209 -1.10 -8.85 -27.04
N LEU A 210 -1.62 -8.54 -25.85
CA LEU A 210 -1.34 -9.24 -24.62
C LEU A 210 -2.53 -10.09 -24.17
N LYS A 211 -2.23 -11.15 -23.41
CA LYS A 211 -3.24 -11.98 -22.72
C LYS A 211 -2.73 -12.47 -21.39
N ILE A 212 -3.64 -12.82 -20.51
CA ILE A 212 -3.36 -13.52 -19.26
C ILE A 212 -3.48 -15.04 -19.55
N LEU A 213 -2.56 -15.83 -19.00
CA LEU A 213 -2.68 -17.29 -19.04
C LEU A 213 -3.82 -17.74 -18.13
N ASP A 214 -4.58 -18.73 -18.59
CA ASP A 214 -5.69 -19.33 -17.82
C ASP A 214 -5.12 -20.29 -16.76
N THR A 215 -4.40 -19.73 -15.78
CA THR A 215 -3.80 -20.47 -14.66
C THR A 215 -3.74 -19.58 -13.42
N GLU A 216 -4.19 -20.12 -12.29
CA GLU A 216 -3.94 -19.53 -10.98
C GLU A 216 -2.52 -19.93 -10.53
N PHE A 217 -1.66 -18.94 -10.31
CA PHE A 217 -0.30 -19.21 -9.86
C PHE A 217 -0.22 -19.32 -8.32
N ALA A 218 -0.84 -18.40 -7.59
CA ALA A 218 -0.95 -18.40 -6.14
C ALA A 218 -2.14 -17.55 -5.69
N VAL A 219 -2.81 -17.98 -4.60
CA VAL A 219 -3.87 -17.21 -3.95
C VAL A 219 -3.30 -16.56 -2.71
N GLU A 220 -3.56 -15.27 -2.50
CA GLU A 220 -2.93 -14.42 -1.50
C GLU A 220 -3.95 -13.58 -0.76
N ASP A 221 -3.70 -13.34 0.53
CA ASP A 221 -4.52 -12.47 1.37
C ASP A 221 -3.90 -11.08 1.48
N TYR A 222 -4.66 -10.03 1.12
CA TYR A 222 -4.25 -8.65 1.26
C TYR A 222 -4.68 -8.07 2.60
N ALA A 223 -3.75 -7.40 3.27
CA ALA A 223 -3.98 -6.76 4.56
C ALA A 223 -3.19 -5.46 4.70
N ILE A 224 -3.58 -4.65 5.67
CA ILE A 224 -2.97 -3.36 5.98
C ILE A 224 -1.77 -3.60 6.91
N ALA A 225 -0.61 -3.09 6.53
CA ALA A 225 0.59 -3.15 7.36
C ALA A 225 0.59 -2.03 8.41
N ILE A 226 0.89 -2.36 9.67
CA ILE A 226 0.96 -1.45 10.82
C ILE A 226 2.24 -1.75 11.61
N ALA A 227 2.87 -0.72 12.21
CA ALA A 227 4.06 -0.90 13.03
C ALA A 227 3.82 -1.88 14.18
N LYS A 228 4.84 -2.68 14.51
CA LYS A 228 4.73 -3.76 15.52
C LYS A 228 4.40 -3.29 16.94
N ASP A 229 4.74 -2.08 17.26
CA ASP A 229 4.51 -1.45 18.57
C ASP A 229 3.22 -0.62 18.63
N ASN A 230 2.43 -0.57 17.53
CA ASN A 230 1.18 0.18 17.46
C ASN A 230 -0.07 -0.71 17.52
N ASP A 231 -0.18 -1.50 18.62
CA ASP A 231 -1.33 -2.39 18.85
C ASP A 231 -2.67 -1.63 18.92
N THR A 232 -2.65 -0.37 19.35
CA THR A 232 -3.86 0.47 19.42
C THR A 232 -4.39 0.74 18.02
N LEU A 233 -3.57 1.23 17.11
CA LEU A 233 -3.98 1.49 15.73
C LEU A 233 -4.40 0.20 15.01
N LEU A 234 -3.68 -0.91 15.22
CA LEU A 234 -4.05 -2.22 14.67
C LEU A 234 -5.46 -2.63 15.09
N LYS A 235 -5.77 -2.49 16.38
CA LYS A 235 -7.11 -2.80 16.90
C LYS A 235 -8.18 -1.88 16.31
N ASP A 236 -7.90 -0.59 16.22
CA ASP A 236 -8.85 0.39 15.70
C ASP A 236 -9.12 0.16 14.21
N ILE A 237 -8.09 -0.14 13.41
CA ILE A 237 -8.23 -0.52 12.00
C ILE A 237 -9.05 -1.81 11.85
N ASN A 238 -8.78 -2.86 12.65
CA ASN A 238 -9.55 -4.10 12.59
C ASN A 238 -11.02 -3.90 12.96
N ASN A 239 -11.31 -3.07 13.96
CA ASN A 239 -12.67 -2.70 14.30
C ASN A 239 -13.36 -1.99 13.12
N ALA A 240 -12.69 -1.01 12.51
CA ALA A 240 -13.20 -0.29 11.34
C ALA A 240 -13.45 -1.25 10.16
N LEU A 241 -12.50 -2.13 9.85
CA LEU A 241 -12.66 -3.14 8.79
C LEU A 241 -13.84 -4.09 9.07
N SER A 242 -14.00 -4.54 10.32
CA SER A 242 -15.10 -5.41 10.72
C SER A 242 -16.47 -4.73 10.50
N GLU A 243 -16.60 -3.46 10.86
CA GLU A 243 -17.80 -2.68 10.63
C GLU A 243 -18.08 -2.46 9.14
N LEU A 244 -17.05 -2.07 8.34
CA LEU A 244 -17.17 -1.85 6.90
C LEU A 244 -17.50 -3.14 6.12
N LYS A 245 -17.07 -4.30 6.62
CA LYS A 245 -17.50 -5.60 6.08
C LYS A 245 -18.95 -5.91 6.45
N ALA A 246 -19.31 -5.69 7.71
CA ALA A 246 -20.64 -6.03 8.21
C ALA A 246 -21.76 -5.17 7.59
N ASP A 247 -21.48 -3.91 7.26
CA ASP A 247 -22.45 -3.01 6.61
C ASP A 247 -22.43 -3.07 5.07
N GLY A 248 -21.50 -3.87 4.47
CA GLY A 248 -21.38 -4.08 3.03
C GLY A 248 -20.57 -3.03 2.28
N THR A 249 -19.99 -2.04 2.97
CA THR A 249 -19.22 -0.96 2.34
C THR A 249 -18.03 -1.50 1.54
N ILE A 250 -17.27 -2.49 2.08
CA ILE A 250 -16.14 -3.09 1.36
C ILE A 250 -16.62 -3.79 0.09
N ASP A 251 -17.72 -4.53 0.14
CA ASP A 251 -18.28 -5.20 -1.04
C ASP A 251 -18.72 -4.19 -2.12
N GLU A 252 -19.29 -3.06 -1.72
CA GLU A 252 -19.68 -1.98 -2.64
C GLU A 252 -18.45 -1.34 -3.30
N ILE A 253 -17.41 -1.06 -2.51
CA ILE A 253 -16.14 -0.54 -3.05
C ILE A 253 -15.54 -1.53 -4.06
N VAL A 254 -15.42 -2.81 -3.69
CA VAL A 254 -14.86 -3.83 -4.59
C VAL A 254 -15.66 -3.92 -5.89
N LYS A 255 -17.01 -3.99 -5.82
CA LYS A 255 -17.89 -4.06 -7.00
C LYS A 255 -17.80 -2.84 -7.91
N LYS A 256 -17.48 -1.68 -7.38
CA LYS A 256 -17.29 -0.45 -8.16
C LYS A 256 -16.09 -0.56 -9.11
N TYR A 257 -15.02 -1.22 -8.69
CA TYR A 257 -13.77 -1.35 -9.43
C TYR A 257 -13.60 -2.68 -10.13
N ILE A 258 -14.17 -3.75 -9.60
CA ILE A 258 -14.14 -5.12 -10.13
C ILE A 258 -15.59 -5.58 -10.32
N PRO A 259 -16.23 -5.18 -11.43
CA PRO A 259 -17.58 -5.63 -11.73
C PRO A 259 -17.59 -7.15 -12.01
N ALA A 260 -18.64 -7.84 -11.50
CA ALA A 260 -18.82 -9.28 -11.64
C ALA A 260 -19.06 -9.71 -13.11
#